data_9f94e524e2ef0586e2a7b5c2696a2d2f
#
_entry.id   9f94e524e2ef0586e2a7b5c2696a2d2f
#
_cell.length_a   1.000
_cell.length_b   1.000
_cell.length_c   1.000
_cell.angle_alpha   90.00
_cell.angle_beta   90.00
_cell.angle_gamma   90.00
#
_symmetry.space_group_name_H-M   'P 1'
#
loop_
_entity.id
_entity.type
_entity.pdbx_description
1 polymer ?
#
loop_
_entity_poly.entity_id
_entity_poly.type
_entity_poly.pdbx_seq_one_letter_code
_entity_poly.pdbx_strand_id
1 'polypeptide(L)'
;MDIRFVPREEIDKVKFNSCVHYATNGNIFGYIWYLDYVAKDWDALVEGDYESVFPLVWRTNTLGKKELYQPDLMRELGIFSIHVLSAKRLQAFIEAIPDEYTRIDIRLNEQNFPIKDVPYELEEVDNFQLLLTSTYEELQSKFQPELIQALTIAEAADLLPTTSVKPEQIAKLYRQYTTRKSGLDRNYHALQRIMYNALHRGWGFASGVQNRAGELLAANFYIYSHKKVMSLVPVQSPEGKKVEALFYLFDMLLRSHAGRPLILDFNVDGDARLAQAFGGERTAYYRLYSKKQAWWKVLAG
;
A
#
# COMPACT_ATOMS: atom_id res chain seq x y z
N MET A 1 13.43 0.43 26.31
CA MET A 1 13.65 0.25 24.87
C MET A 1 14.80 1.16 24.49
N ASP A 2 15.81 0.64 23.84
CA ASP A 2 16.96 1.43 23.35
C ASP A 2 16.67 1.81 21.89
N ILE A 3 15.99 2.95 21.71
CA ILE A 3 15.57 3.47 20.40
C ILE A 3 16.53 4.58 20.02
N ARG A 4 17.15 4.46 18.85
CA ARG A 4 18.07 5.46 18.30
C ARG A 4 17.64 5.91 16.91
N PHE A 5 17.94 7.15 16.59
CA PHE A 5 17.82 7.68 15.23
C PHE A 5 19.03 7.23 14.40
N VAL A 6 18.78 6.77 13.18
CA VAL A 6 19.80 6.31 12.24
C VAL A 6 19.55 6.97 10.88
N PRO A 7 20.47 7.84 10.42
CA PRO A 7 20.40 8.41 9.08
C PRO A 7 20.44 7.31 8.01
N ARG A 8 19.82 7.58 6.87
CA ARG A 8 19.69 6.60 5.77
C ARG A 8 21.02 5.98 5.33
N GLU A 9 22.08 6.76 5.28
CA GLU A 9 23.43 6.34 4.90
C GLU A 9 24.10 5.40 5.90
N GLU A 10 23.69 5.45 7.17
CA GLU A 10 24.25 4.63 8.26
C GLU A 10 23.43 3.34 8.52
N ILE A 11 22.31 3.17 7.80
CA ILE A 11 21.46 1.99 7.99
C ILE A 11 22.15 0.73 7.48
N ASP A 12 22.29 -0.27 8.37
CA ASP A 12 22.63 -1.63 7.98
C ASP A 12 21.48 -2.26 7.18
N LYS A 13 21.66 -2.33 5.87
CA LYS A 13 20.60 -2.78 4.94
C LYS A 13 20.20 -4.23 5.16
N VAL A 14 21.13 -5.08 5.61
CA VAL A 14 20.85 -6.50 5.84
C VAL A 14 20.00 -6.65 7.08
N LYS A 15 20.40 -6.04 8.18
CA LYS A 15 19.67 -6.10 9.46
C LYS A 15 18.29 -5.45 9.35
N PHE A 16 18.20 -4.29 8.69
CA PHE A 16 16.94 -3.58 8.48
C PHE A 16 15.95 -4.44 7.69
N ASN A 17 16.36 -4.96 6.53
CA ASN A 17 15.50 -5.82 5.71
C ASN A 17 15.17 -7.15 6.41
N SER A 18 16.07 -7.70 7.22
CA SER A 18 15.80 -8.88 8.04
C SER A 18 14.72 -8.60 9.09
N CYS A 19 14.80 -7.46 9.78
CA CYS A 19 13.74 -7.05 10.70
C CYS A 19 12.37 -7.01 10.00
N VAL A 20 12.26 -6.32 8.86
CA VAL A 20 11.01 -6.24 8.09
C VAL A 20 10.53 -7.61 7.64
N HIS A 21 11.46 -8.49 7.22
CA HIS A 21 11.15 -9.83 6.73
C HIS A 21 10.55 -10.73 7.83
N TYR A 22 11.12 -10.68 9.03
CA TYR A 22 10.69 -11.51 10.16
C TYR A 22 9.66 -10.83 11.06
N ALA A 23 9.34 -9.56 10.82
CA ALA A 23 8.31 -8.85 11.57
C ALA A 23 6.95 -9.53 11.40
N THR A 24 6.21 -9.65 12.49
CA THR A 24 4.85 -10.21 12.48
C THR A 24 3.88 -9.38 11.63
N ASN A 25 4.15 -8.09 11.52
CA ASN A 25 3.44 -7.10 10.73
C ASN A 25 4.23 -6.64 9.50
N GLY A 26 5.20 -7.43 9.07
CA GLY A 26 5.99 -7.14 7.88
C GLY A 26 5.12 -6.96 6.63
N ASN A 27 5.53 -6.07 5.78
CA ASN A 27 4.92 -5.88 4.46
C ASN A 27 5.93 -5.34 3.45
N ILE A 28 5.53 -5.23 2.20
CA ILE A 28 6.42 -4.81 1.12
C ILE A 28 6.92 -3.37 1.28
N PHE A 29 6.16 -2.51 1.91
CA PHE A 29 6.48 -1.09 2.05
C PHE A 29 7.65 -0.82 2.98
N GLY A 30 7.94 -1.74 3.92
CA GLY A 30 9.05 -1.62 4.85
C GLY A 30 10.42 -1.89 4.24
N TYR A 31 10.52 -2.56 3.09
CA TYR A 31 11.81 -2.89 2.51
C TYR A 31 12.55 -1.68 1.95
N ILE A 32 13.85 -1.62 2.17
CA ILE A 32 14.73 -0.52 1.72
C ILE A 32 14.57 -0.22 0.23
N TRP A 33 14.53 -1.26 -0.62
CA TRP A 33 14.41 -1.05 -2.06
C TRP A 33 13.09 -0.38 -2.44
N TYR A 34 11.99 -0.67 -1.70
CA TYR A 34 10.70 -0.04 -1.95
C TYR A 34 10.74 1.42 -1.49
N LEU A 35 11.24 1.68 -0.28
CA LEU A 35 11.44 3.03 0.26
C LEU A 35 12.29 3.89 -0.68
N ASP A 36 13.42 3.39 -1.17
CA ASP A 36 14.32 4.10 -2.09
C ASP A 36 13.66 4.44 -3.45
N TYR A 37 12.57 3.76 -3.83
CA TYR A 37 11.85 4.08 -5.07
C TYR A 37 10.74 5.11 -4.90
N VAL A 38 10.09 5.13 -3.75
CA VAL A 38 8.92 6.01 -3.52
C VAL A 38 9.28 7.28 -2.75
N ALA A 39 10.32 7.23 -1.93
CA ALA A 39 10.80 8.35 -1.13
C ALA A 39 12.07 8.95 -1.73
N LYS A 40 12.16 10.28 -1.72
CA LYS A 40 13.41 10.95 -2.07
C LYS A 40 14.41 10.86 -0.90
N ASP A 41 13.91 11.15 0.30
CA ASP A 41 14.69 11.21 1.52
C ASP A 41 13.94 10.46 2.63
N TRP A 42 14.67 9.66 3.40
CA TRP A 42 14.13 8.96 4.56
C TRP A 42 15.26 8.53 5.51
N ASP A 43 14.93 8.45 6.79
CA ASP A 43 15.77 7.99 7.88
C ASP A 43 15.04 6.90 8.66
N ALA A 44 15.56 6.43 9.78
CA ALA A 44 14.84 5.46 10.60
C ALA A 44 15.07 5.66 12.09
N LEU A 45 14.09 5.24 12.88
CA LEU A 45 14.27 4.86 14.27
C LEU A 45 14.54 3.35 14.34
N VAL A 46 15.52 2.96 15.12
CA VAL A 46 15.95 1.57 15.27
C VAL A 46 16.02 1.22 16.75
N GLU A 47 15.39 0.12 17.14
CA GLU A 47 15.49 -0.44 18.49
C GLU A 47 16.55 -1.53 18.53
N GLY A 48 17.46 -1.47 19.53
CA GLY A 48 18.48 -2.48 19.75
C GLY A 48 19.34 -2.74 18.53
N ASP A 49 19.59 -4.00 18.21
CA ASP A 49 20.30 -4.41 17.00
C ASP A 49 19.32 -4.71 15.84
N TYR A 50 18.47 -3.74 15.49
CA TYR A 50 17.40 -3.85 14.47
C TYR A 50 16.27 -4.84 14.83
N GLU A 51 15.93 -4.93 16.10
CA GLU A 51 14.79 -5.73 16.57
C GLU A 51 13.44 -5.11 16.18
N SER A 52 13.42 -3.79 16.08
CA SER A 52 12.32 -3.02 15.51
C SER A 52 12.86 -1.86 14.70
N VAL A 53 12.18 -1.53 13.60
CA VAL A 53 12.55 -0.41 12.73
C VAL A 53 11.31 0.43 12.40
N PHE A 54 11.48 1.75 12.34
CA PHE A 54 10.44 2.68 11.92
C PHE A 54 11.01 3.62 10.86
N PRO A 55 10.70 3.42 9.57
CA PRO A 55 11.12 4.35 8.51
C PRO A 55 10.48 5.72 8.70
N LEU A 56 11.28 6.76 8.71
CA LEU A 56 10.87 8.16 8.78
C LEU A 56 11.03 8.79 7.39
N VAL A 57 9.99 8.71 6.58
CA VAL A 57 10.01 9.31 5.23
C VAL A 57 9.68 10.78 5.33
N TRP A 58 10.60 11.62 4.83
CA TRP A 58 10.47 13.06 4.98
C TRP A 58 10.67 13.84 3.67
N ARG A 59 10.21 15.07 3.71
CA ARG A 59 10.44 16.09 2.69
C ARG A 59 10.69 17.44 3.33
N THR A 60 11.33 18.32 2.60
CA THR A 60 11.47 19.72 3.00
C THR A 60 10.29 20.53 2.46
N ASN A 61 9.62 21.28 3.32
CA ASN A 61 8.55 22.19 2.92
C ASN A 61 9.10 23.52 2.36
N THR A 62 8.21 24.41 1.94
CA THR A 62 8.56 25.72 1.36
C THR A 62 9.33 26.65 2.30
N LEU A 63 9.27 26.38 3.63
CA LEU A 63 9.99 27.14 4.66
C LEU A 63 11.32 26.47 5.05
N GLY A 64 11.76 25.45 4.32
CA GLY A 64 13.01 24.74 4.60
C GLY A 64 12.93 23.76 5.79
N LYS A 65 11.74 23.52 6.36
CA LYS A 65 11.56 22.60 7.50
C LYS A 65 11.27 21.18 7.04
N LYS A 66 11.79 20.18 7.75
CA LYS A 66 11.50 18.77 7.49
C LYS A 66 10.10 18.40 7.97
N GLU A 67 9.38 17.62 7.21
CA GLU A 67 8.05 17.07 7.51
C GLU A 67 8.02 15.59 7.16
N LEU A 68 7.52 14.75 8.07
CA LEU A 68 7.20 13.36 7.77
C LEU A 68 5.91 13.31 6.95
N TYR A 69 5.91 12.55 5.87
CA TYR A 69 4.77 12.46 4.98
C TYR A 69 4.58 11.05 4.44
N GLN A 70 3.36 10.74 4.00
CA GLN A 70 3.06 9.50 3.32
C GLN A 70 3.35 9.64 1.82
N PRO A 71 4.32 8.89 1.25
CA PRO A 71 4.52 8.87 -0.20
C PRO A 71 3.33 8.30 -0.95
N ASP A 72 3.15 8.74 -2.19
CA ASP A 72 2.29 8.03 -3.13
C ASP A 72 2.82 6.61 -3.38
N LEU A 73 1.98 5.69 -3.82
CA LEU A 73 2.29 4.27 -4.04
C LEU A 73 2.69 3.50 -2.76
N MET A 74 2.55 4.09 -1.60
CA MET A 74 2.82 3.48 -0.30
C MET A 74 1.60 3.71 0.61
N ARG A 75 0.99 2.63 1.10
CA ARG A 75 -0.21 2.73 1.94
C ARG A 75 0.10 2.88 3.41
N GLU A 76 1.12 2.21 3.83
CA GLU A 76 1.44 2.01 5.24
C GLU A 76 2.92 2.21 5.48
N LEU A 77 3.21 2.82 6.61
CA LEU A 77 4.52 2.92 7.26
C LEU A 77 4.37 2.43 8.71
N GLY A 78 5.17 2.97 9.62
CA GLY A 78 5.10 2.67 11.03
C GLY A 78 6.17 1.68 11.46
N ILE A 79 5.97 1.05 12.60
CA ILE A 79 6.95 0.16 13.19
C ILE A 79 6.80 -1.23 12.57
N PHE A 80 7.92 -1.77 12.13
CA PHE A 80 8.09 -3.20 11.84
C PHE A 80 8.89 -3.81 12.98
N SER A 81 8.44 -4.92 13.56
CA SER A 81 9.07 -5.51 14.74
C SER A 81 9.02 -7.04 14.72
N ILE A 82 10.12 -7.67 15.15
CA ILE A 82 10.13 -9.11 15.44
C ILE A 82 9.45 -9.42 16.78
N HIS A 83 9.22 -8.41 17.59
CA HIS A 83 8.49 -8.52 18.85
C HIS A 83 7.01 -8.21 18.68
N VAL A 84 6.22 -8.64 19.65
CA VAL A 84 4.80 -8.27 19.73
C VAL A 84 4.68 -6.75 19.87
N LEU A 85 3.93 -6.14 18.98
CA LEU A 85 3.63 -4.72 19.04
C LEU A 85 2.61 -4.44 20.16
N SER A 86 2.82 -3.32 20.85
CA SER A 86 1.93 -2.82 21.89
C SER A 86 1.79 -1.31 21.76
N ALA A 87 0.71 -0.75 22.30
CA ALA A 87 0.54 0.70 22.36
C ALA A 87 1.73 1.40 23.03
N LYS A 88 2.28 0.82 24.09
CA LYS A 88 3.48 1.35 24.78
C LYS A 88 4.72 1.39 23.87
N ARG A 89 4.92 0.36 23.03
CA ARG A 89 6.04 0.33 22.07
C ARG A 89 5.85 1.39 20.99
N LEU A 90 4.66 1.50 20.43
CA LEU A 90 4.33 2.53 19.44
C LEU A 90 4.53 3.93 20.02
N GLN A 91 4.06 4.18 21.25
CA GLN A 91 4.25 5.46 21.94
C GLN A 91 5.72 5.82 22.07
N ALA A 92 6.57 4.88 22.55
CA ALA A 92 8.00 5.12 22.69
C ALA A 92 8.70 5.48 21.37
N PHE A 93 8.31 4.85 20.27
CA PHE A 93 8.83 5.20 18.94
C PHE A 93 8.36 6.59 18.48
N ILE A 94 7.11 6.95 18.73
CA ILE A 94 6.58 8.26 18.37
C ILE A 94 7.25 9.37 19.20
N GLU A 95 7.48 9.13 20.48
CA GLU A 95 8.22 10.06 21.38
C GLU A 95 9.70 10.20 20.99
N ALA A 96 10.28 9.18 20.33
CA ALA A 96 11.66 9.21 19.85
C ALA A 96 11.82 9.90 18.48
N ILE A 97 10.74 10.33 17.81
CA ILE A 97 10.84 11.08 16.57
C ILE A 97 11.56 12.39 16.82
N PRO A 98 12.68 12.71 16.12
CA PRO A 98 13.41 13.95 16.32
C PRO A 98 12.57 15.22 16.09
N ASP A 99 12.78 16.23 16.92
CA ASP A 99 12.07 17.52 16.86
C ASP A 99 12.28 18.30 15.55
N GLU A 100 13.30 17.93 14.77
CA GLU A 100 13.53 18.51 13.44
C GLU A 100 12.39 18.22 12.45
N TYR A 101 11.61 17.17 12.69
CA TYR A 101 10.41 16.85 11.91
C TYR A 101 9.21 17.63 12.47
N THR A 102 9.05 18.85 11.97
CA THR A 102 8.11 19.83 12.51
C THR A 102 6.64 19.51 12.25
N ARG A 103 6.37 18.57 11.35
CA ARG A 103 5.04 18.09 11.03
C ARG A 103 5.09 16.60 10.70
N ILE A 104 4.03 15.89 11.09
CA ILE A 104 3.83 14.48 10.80
C ILE A 104 2.49 14.31 10.10
N ASP A 105 2.45 13.50 9.03
CA ASP A 105 1.24 13.06 8.35
C ASP A 105 1.55 11.73 7.65
N ILE A 106 1.44 10.64 8.39
CA ILE A 106 1.78 9.28 7.94
C ILE A 106 0.68 8.30 8.29
N ARG A 107 0.64 7.18 7.59
CA ARG A 107 -0.25 6.06 7.88
C ARG A 107 0.57 4.94 8.52
N LEU A 108 0.17 4.55 9.71
CA LEU A 108 0.80 3.44 10.44
C LEU A 108 0.35 2.12 9.82
N ASN A 109 1.21 1.11 9.86
CA ASN A 109 0.86 -0.21 9.33
C ASN A 109 -0.14 -0.94 10.25
N GLU A 110 -0.67 -2.04 9.76
CA GLU A 110 -1.50 -2.94 10.55
C GLU A 110 -0.76 -3.33 11.84
N GLN A 111 -1.48 -3.56 12.93
CA GLN A 111 -0.95 -3.87 14.27
C GLN A 111 -0.20 -2.72 14.97
N ASN A 112 -0.11 -1.55 14.39
CA ASN A 112 0.27 -0.35 15.13
C ASN A 112 -0.98 0.20 15.82
N PHE A 113 -1.25 -0.27 17.04
CA PHE A 113 -2.47 0.02 17.78
C PHE A 113 -2.56 1.48 18.19
N PRO A 114 -3.79 2.02 18.31
CA PRO A 114 -3.99 3.40 18.74
C PRO A 114 -3.39 3.64 20.12
N ILE A 115 -2.76 4.79 20.27
CA ILE A 115 -2.14 5.29 21.50
C ILE A 115 -2.92 6.47 22.04
N LYS A 116 -2.82 6.67 23.37
CA LYS A 116 -3.40 7.82 24.06
C LYS A 116 -2.29 8.77 24.46
N ASP A 117 -2.66 10.02 24.73
CA ASP A 117 -1.76 11.02 25.33
C ASP A 117 -0.52 11.38 24.50
N VAL A 118 -0.66 11.38 23.17
CA VAL A 118 0.36 11.90 22.24
C VAL A 118 -0.06 13.25 21.67
N PRO A 119 0.88 14.13 21.28
CA PRO A 119 0.58 15.46 20.72
C PRO A 119 0.06 15.42 19.28
N TYR A 120 -0.37 14.26 18.81
CA TYR A 120 -0.85 13.99 17.45
C TYR A 120 -2.29 13.54 17.47
N GLU A 121 -2.94 13.63 16.32
CA GLU A 121 -4.26 13.06 16.09
C GLU A 121 -4.14 11.72 15.37
N LEU A 122 -5.06 10.81 15.68
CA LEU A 122 -5.20 9.50 15.04
C LEU A 122 -6.54 9.43 14.34
N GLU A 123 -6.51 9.09 13.07
CA GLU A 123 -7.68 8.88 12.24
C GLU A 123 -7.65 7.43 11.72
N GLU A 124 -8.74 6.70 11.88
CA GLU A 124 -8.88 5.35 11.34
C GLU A 124 -9.05 5.42 9.83
N VAL A 125 -8.28 4.62 9.10
CA VAL A 125 -8.31 4.54 7.64
C VAL A 125 -8.67 3.12 7.22
N ASP A 126 -9.69 3.01 6.40
CA ASP A 126 -10.19 1.73 5.93
C ASP A 126 -9.25 1.07 4.92
N ASN A 127 -9.09 -0.22 5.06
CA ASN A 127 -8.61 -1.15 4.08
C ASN A 127 -9.56 -2.34 4.00
N PHE A 128 -9.44 -3.16 2.98
CA PHE A 128 -10.27 -4.35 2.79
C PHE A 128 -9.40 -5.53 2.40
N GLN A 129 -9.69 -6.67 3.02
CA GLN A 129 -8.97 -7.91 2.78
C GLN A 129 -9.94 -9.07 2.59
N LEU A 130 -9.54 -10.07 1.82
CA LEU A 130 -10.32 -11.28 1.58
C LEU A 130 -9.44 -12.51 1.79
N LEU A 131 -9.85 -13.38 2.70
CA LEU A 131 -9.16 -14.65 2.94
C LEU A 131 -9.45 -15.63 1.79
N LEU A 132 -8.40 -16.15 1.16
CA LEU A 132 -8.50 -17.01 -0.03
C LEU A 132 -8.46 -18.52 0.28
N THR A 133 -8.61 -18.93 1.55
CA THR A 133 -8.57 -20.36 1.95
C THR A 133 -9.81 -21.14 1.51
N SER A 134 -10.92 -20.46 1.27
CA SER A 134 -12.15 -21.07 0.78
C SER A 134 -12.07 -21.41 -0.71
N THR A 135 -12.92 -22.34 -1.16
CA THR A 135 -13.09 -22.63 -2.60
C THR A 135 -13.64 -21.40 -3.34
N TYR A 136 -13.50 -21.39 -4.66
CA TYR A 136 -14.06 -20.28 -5.45
C TYR A 136 -15.57 -20.16 -5.30
N GLU A 137 -16.29 -21.28 -5.26
CA GLU A 137 -17.75 -21.34 -5.09
C GLU A 137 -18.17 -20.74 -3.73
N GLU A 138 -17.42 -21.04 -2.67
CA GLU A 138 -17.67 -20.46 -1.34
C GLU A 138 -17.40 -18.95 -1.33
N LEU A 139 -16.34 -18.48 -2.01
CA LEU A 139 -16.07 -17.04 -2.16
C LEU A 139 -17.16 -16.37 -2.98
N GLN A 140 -17.57 -16.98 -4.08
CA GLN A 140 -18.63 -16.47 -4.96
C GLN A 140 -19.99 -16.33 -4.24
N SER A 141 -20.28 -17.21 -3.28
CA SER A 141 -21.51 -17.12 -2.48
C SER A 141 -21.61 -15.84 -1.63
N LYS A 142 -20.50 -15.15 -1.41
CA LYS A 142 -20.41 -13.88 -0.67
C LYS A 142 -20.40 -12.64 -1.58
N PHE A 143 -20.40 -12.82 -2.90
CA PHE A 143 -20.40 -11.72 -3.85
C PHE A 143 -21.68 -10.90 -3.73
N GLN A 144 -21.51 -9.58 -3.78
CA GLN A 144 -22.64 -8.67 -3.78
C GLN A 144 -23.39 -8.75 -5.12
N PRO A 145 -24.70 -8.46 -5.15
CA PRO A 145 -25.50 -8.52 -6.38
C PRO A 145 -24.93 -7.67 -7.53
N GLU A 146 -24.33 -6.52 -7.21
CA GLU A 146 -23.72 -5.65 -8.22
C GLU A 146 -22.52 -6.30 -8.91
N LEU A 147 -21.74 -7.13 -8.19
CA LEU A 147 -20.64 -7.88 -8.79
C LEU A 147 -21.16 -8.94 -9.75
N ILE A 148 -22.22 -9.66 -9.40
CA ILE A 148 -22.82 -10.66 -10.28
C ILE A 148 -23.28 -10.01 -11.58
N GLN A 149 -23.91 -8.83 -11.50
CA GLN A 149 -24.30 -8.05 -12.66
C GLN A 149 -23.08 -7.59 -13.48
N ALA A 150 -22.04 -7.09 -12.82
CA ALA A 150 -20.82 -6.64 -13.49
C ALA A 150 -20.11 -7.79 -14.23
N LEU A 151 -20.04 -8.98 -13.62
CA LEU A 151 -19.46 -10.16 -14.27
C LEU A 151 -20.28 -10.62 -15.47
N THR A 152 -21.62 -10.54 -15.42
CA THR A 152 -22.48 -10.83 -16.56
C THR A 152 -22.21 -9.88 -17.73
N ILE A 153 -22.03 -8.59 -17.47
CA ILE A 153 -21.65 -7.60 -18.48
C ILE A 153 -20.27 -7.93 -19.07
N ALA A 154 -19.31 -8.26 -18.22
CA ALA A 154 -17.95 -8.58 -18.64
C ALA A 154 -17.89 -9.86 -19.50
N GLU A 155 -18.62 -10.89 -19.14
CA GLU A 155 -18.73 -12.13 -19.91
C GLU A 155 -19.35 -11.88 -21.30
N ALA A 156 -20.38 -11.03 -21.38
CA ALA A 156 -21.00 -10.66 -22.66
C ALA A 156 -20.09 -9.83 -23.57
N ALA A 157 -19.05 -9.22 -23.02
CA ALA A 157 -18.11 -8.37 -23.76
C ALA A 157 -16.93 -9.14 -24.38
N ASP A 158 -16.89 -10.46 -24.29
CA ASP A 158 -15.83 -11.33 -24.86
C ASP A 158 -14.42 -10.90 -24.44
N LEU A 159 -14.23 -10.62 -23.17
CA LEU A 159 -12.97 -10.18 -22.60
C LEU A 159 -11.93 -11.30 -22.59
N LEU A 160 -10.70 -10.98 -22.93
CA LEU A 160 -9.58 -11.92 -22.98
C LEU A 160 -8.60 -11.62 -21.85
N PRO A 161 -8.46 -12.54 -20.87
CA PRO A 161 -7.44 -12.38 -19.83
C PRO A 161 -6.03 -12.56 -20.42
N THR A 162 -5.06 -11.81 -19.88
CA THR A 162 -3.65 -11.89 -20.28
C THR A 162 -2.72 -11.74 -19.11
N THR A 163 -1.68 -12.57 -19.07
CA THR A 163 -0.56 -12.46 -18.12
C THR A 163 0.69 -11.85 -18.77
N SER A 164 0.61 -11.55 -20.07
CA SER A 164 1.72 -10.98 -20.84
C SER A 164 1.76 -9.43 -20.79
N VAL A 165 1.24 -8.85 -19.71
CA VAL A 165 1.24 -7.39 -19.52
C VAL A 165 2.60 -6.94 -19.00
N LYS A 166 3.20 -5.98 -19.70
CA LYS A 166 4.48 -5.38 -19.28
C LYS A 166 4.25 -4.25 -18.26
N PRO A 167 5.18 -4.05 -17.31
CA PRO A 167 5.12 -2.94 -16.36
C PRO A 167 4.85 -1.57 -16.99
N GLU A 168 5.43 -1.30 -18.17
CA GLU A 168 5.23 -0.05 -18.89
C GLU A 168 3.78 0.16 -19.33
N GLN A 169 3.08 -0.90 -19.70
CA GLN A 169 1.68 -0.83 -20.12
C GLN A 169 0.80 -0.45 -18.94
N ILE A 170 1.03 -1.05 -17.76
CA ILE A 170 0.33 -0.70 -16.53
C ILE A 170 0.63 0.74 -16.12
N ALA A 171 1.92 1.12 -16.11
CA ALA A 171 2.32 2.47 -15.75
C ALA A 171 1.75 3.52 -16.73
N LYS A 172 1.66 3.20 -18.03
CA LYS A 172 1.01 4.06 -19.04
C LYS A 172 -0.47 4.25 -18.76
N LEU A 173 -1.21 3.17 -18.48
CA LEU A 173 -2.63 3.26 -18.10
C LEU A 173 -2.80 4.07 -16.80
N TYR A 174 -1.97 3.84 -15.79
CA TYR A 174 -1.97 4.62 -14.56
C TYR A 174 -1.78 6.11 -14.84
N ARG A 175 -0.75 6.48 -15.61
CA ARG A 175 -0.47 7.87 -15.96
C ARG A 175 -1.62 8.52 -16.73
N GLN A 176 -2.25 7.78 -17.61
CA GLN A 176 -3.32 8.26 -18.48
C GLN A 176 -4.65 8.45 -17.76
N TYR A 177 -5.02 7.51 -16.88
CA TYR A 177 -6.38 7.42 -16.34
C TYR A 177 -6.48 7.67 -14.83
N THR A 178 -5.35 7.82 -14.10
CA THR A 178 -5.45 8.21 -12.69
C THR A 178 -6.02 9.63 -12.53
N THR A 179 -6.86 9.79 -11.53
CA THR A 179 -7.40 11.11 -11.14
C THR A 179 -6.38 11.94 -10.37
N ARG A 180 -5.39 11.30 -9.78
CA ARG A 180 -4.34 11.93 -8.98
C ARG A 180 -3.28 12.54 -9.92
N LYS A 181 -3.23 13.87 -10.02
CA LYS A 181 -2.32 14.59 -10.94
C LYS A 181 -1.00 15.01 -10.29
N SER A 182 -0.96 15.15 -8.96
CA SER A 182 0.26 15.53 -8.24
C SER A 182 1.29 14.41 -8.28
N GLY A 183 2.54 14.72 -8.55
CA GLY A 183 3.66 13.77 -8.58
C GLY A 183 3.58 12.70 -9.67
N LEU A 184 2.73 12.88 -10.69
CA LEU A 184 2.40 11.85 -11.67
C LEU A 184 3.62 11.28 -12.41
N ASP A 185 4.56 12.12 -12.86
CA ASP A 185 5.75 11.64 -13.57
C ASP A 185 6.70 10.87 -12.64
N ARG A 186 6.89 11.36 -11.41
CA ARG A 186 7.67 10.64 -10.40
C ARG A 186 7.05 9.29 -10.10
N ASN A 187 5.74 9.23 -9.88
CA ASN A 187 5.00 8.00 -9.60
C ASN A 187 5.05 7.03 -10.77
N TYR A 188 5.00 7.53 -12.01
CA TYR A 188 5.14 6.72 -13.21
C TYR A 188 6.48 5.95 -13.24
N HIS A 189 7.59 6.63 -12.97
CA HIS A 189 8.90 5.99 -12.93
C HIS A 189 9.10 5.10 -11.72
N ALA A 190 8.64 5.53 -10.54
CA ALA A 190 8.70 4.72 -9.32
C ALA A 190 7.91 3.42 -9.49
N LEU A 191 6.71 3.50 -10.05
CA LEU A 191 5.85 2.34 -10.29
C LEU A 191 6.52 1.31 -11.22
N GLN A 192 7.13 1.75 -12.31
CA GLN A 192 7.88 0.85 -13.20
C GLN A 192 9.02 0.14 -12.46
N ARG A 193 9.82 0.89 -11.70
CA ARG A 193 10.94 0.33 -10.93
C ARG A 193 10.47 -0.67 -9.88
N ILE A 194 9.37 -0.38 -9.18
CA ILE A 194 8.75 -1.31 -8.22
C ILE A 194 8.34 -2.60 -8.91
N MET A 195 7.59 -2.51 -10.00
CA MET A 195 7.08 -3.67 -10.72
C MET A 195 8.23 -4.54 -11.28
N TYR A 196 9.25 -3.94 -11.92
CA TYR A 196 10.40 -4.68 -12.42
C TYR A 196 11.21 -5.34 -11.31
N ASN A 197 11.42 -4.64 -10.19
CA ASN A 197 12.13 -5.21 -9.05
C ASN A 197 11.37 -6.40 -8.45
N ALA A 198 10.04 -6.27 -8.30
CA ALA A 198 9.20 -7.34 -7.79
C ALA A 198 9.17 -8.56 -8.75
N LEU A 199 9.09 -8.33 -10.07
CA LEU A 199 9.18 -9.40 -11.08
C LEU A 199 10.52 -10.13 -11.01
N HIS A 200 11.62 -9.39 -10.98
CA HIS A 200 12.97 -9.96 -10.93
C HIS A 200 13.20 -10.81 -9.69
N ARG A 201 12.56 -10.47 -8.58
CA ARG A 201 12.63 -11.22 -7.32
C ARG A 201 11.63 -12.39 -7.25
N GLY A 202 10.73 -12.53 -8.22
CA GLY A 202 9.63 -13.48 -8.13
C GLY A 202 8.58 -13.12 -7.07
N TRP A 203 8.51 -11.86 -6.66
CA TRP A 203 7.59 -11.37 -5.62
C TRP A 203 6.32 -10.74 -6.19
N GLY A 204 6.15 -10.71 -7.49
CA GLY A 204 4.98 -10.12 -8.10
C GLY A 204 4.72 -10.60 -9.51
N PHE A 205 3.54 -10.29 -10.00
CA PHE A 205 3.12 -10.59 -11.36
C PHE A 205 2.14 -9.54 -11.87
N ALA A 206 2.12 -9.38 -13.19
CA ALA A 206 1.16 -8.53 -13.88
C ALA A 206 0.00 -9.39 -14.39
N SER A 207 -1.21 -8.84 -14.37
CA SER A 207 -2.38 -9.42 -15.01
C SER A 207 -3.19 -8.33 -15.69
N GLY A 208 -3.85 -8.67 -16.79
CA GLY A 208 -4.66 -7.73 -17.55
C GLY A 208 -5.83 -8.39 -18.26
N VAL A 209 -6.68 -7.54 -18.78
CA VAL A 209 -7.83 -7.89 -19.60
C VAL A 209 -7.81 -7.04 -20.85
N GLN A 210 -7.97 -7.65 -22.00
CA GLN A 210 -8.00 -6.98 -23.29
C GLN A 210 -9.23 -7.37 -24.09
N ASN A 211 -9.57 -6.54 -25.07
CA ASN A 211 -10.60 -6.86 -26.05
C ASN A 211 -10.03 -7.74 -27.17
N ARG A 212 -10.89 -8.16 -28.12
CA ARG A 212 -10.47 -8.97 -29.29
C ARG A 212 -9.48 -8.26 -30.21
N ALA A 213 -9.41 -6.94 -30.18
CA ALA A 213 -8.43 -6.17 -30.95
C ALA A 213 -7.05 -6.11 -30.28
N GLY A 214 -6.88 -6.71 -29.07
CA GLY A 214 -5.65 -6.70 -28.31
C GLY A 214 -5.43 -5.41 -27.51
N GLU A 215 -6.42 -4.55 -27.39
CA GLU A 215 -6.33 -3.34 -26.57
C GLU A 215 -6.48 -3.68 -25.10
N LEU A 216 -5.56 -3.23 -24.27
CA LEU A 216 -5.55 -3.45 -22.82
C LEU A 216 -6.63 -2.55 -22.16
N LEU A 217 -7.69 -3.17 -21.65
CA LEU A 217 -8.84 -2.49 -21.03
C LEU A 217 -8.67 -2.28 -19.52
N ALA A 218 -8.14 -3.28 -18.85
CA ALA A 218 -7.81 -3.21 -17.42
C ALA A 218 -6.51 -3.97 -17.14
N ALA A 219 -5.78 -3.54 -16.13
CA ALA A 219 -4.58 -4.23 -15.66
C ALA A 219 -4.36 -3.97 -14.17
N ASN A 220 -3.64 -4.88 -13.54
CA ASN A 220 -3.13 -4.71 -12.20
C ASN A 220 -1.78 -5.40 -12.06
N PHE A 221 -0.99 -4.89 -11.12
CA PHE A 221 0.20 -5.56 -10.65
C PHE A 221 -0.03 -6.05 -9.23
N TYR A 222 0.23 -7.32 -9.01
CA TYR A 222 0.08 -7.95 -7.70
C TYR A 222 1.44 -8.24 -7.09
N ILE A 223 1.56 -8.07 -5.77
CA ILE A 223 2.78 -8.36 -5.02
C ILE A 223 2.48 -9.39 -3.93
N TYR A 224 3.26 -10.46 -3.89
CA TYR A 224 3.26 -11.40 -2.77
C TYR A 224 4.18 -10.91 -1.67
N SER A 225 3.66 -10.74 -0.48
CA SER A 225 4.43 -10.36 0.70
C SER A 225 3.73 -10.83 1.97
N HIS A 226 4.45 -11.48 2.87
CA HIS A 226 3.96 -11.84 4.21
C HIS A 226 2.56 -12.50 4.19
N LYS A 227 2.41 -13.57 3.41
CA LYS A 227 1.15 -14.33 3.22
C LYS A 227 0.00 -13.53 2.57
N LYS A 228 0.27 -12.37 2.02
CA LYS A 228 -0.71 -11.58 1.27
C LYS A 228 -0.37 -11.57 -0.22
N VAL A 229 -1.38 -11.50 -1.04
CA VAL A 229 -1.32 -11.04 -2.42
C VAL A 229 -1.97 -9.65 -2.46
N MET A 230 -1.14 -8.63 -2.64
CA MET A 230 -1.57 -7.23 -2.58
C MET A 230 -1.81 -6.68 -3.97
N SER A 231 -2.93 -6.03 -4.18
CA SER A 231 -3.24 -5.23 -5.37
C SER A 231 -2.44 -3.92 -5.31
N LEU A 232 -1.41 -3.78 -6.14
CA LEU A 232 -0.57 -2.58 -6.10
C LEU A 232 -1.21 -1.40 -6.82
N VAL A 233 -1.69 -1.61 -8.03
CA VAL A 233 -2.17 -0.52 -8.89
C VAL A 233 -3.23 -1.02 -9.89
N PRO A 234 -4.49 -1.19 -9.44
CA PRO A 234 -5.59 -1.52 -10.34
C PRO A 234 -5.92 -0.31 -11.21
N VAL A 235 -5.88 -0.50 -12.52
CA VAL A 235 -6.14 0.55 -13.52
C VAL A 235 -7.02 0.02 -14.63
N GLN A 236 -7.86 0.89 -15.20
CA GLN A 236 -8.67 0.58 -16.37
C GLN A 236 -8.88 1.80 -17.26
N SER A 237 -9.11 1.54 -18.54
CA SER A 237 -9.50 2.55 -19.51
C SER A 237 -10.98 2.93 -19.35
N PRO A 238 -11.45 4.04 -19.96
CA PRO A 238 -12.87 4.36 -20.03
C PRO A 238 -13.71 3.25 -20.70
N GLU A 239 -13.16 2.60 -21.71
CA GLU A 239 -13.76 1.46 -22.40
C GLU A 239 -13.84 0.24 -21.47
N GLY A 240 -12.75 -0.03 -20.74
CA GLY A 240 -12.70 -1.08 -19.71
C GLY A 240 -13.75 -0.89 -18.63
N LYS A 241 -13.99 0.36 -18.22
CA LYS A 241 -15.03 0.68 -17.25
C LYS A 241 -16.45 0.39 -17.76
N LYS A 242 -16.72 0.59 -19.06
CA LYS A 242 -18.05 0.29 -19.64
C LYS A 242 -18.39 -1.18 -19.66
N VAL A 243 -17.37 -2.03 -19.73
CA VAL A 243 -17.49 -3.50 -19.80
C VAL A 243 -17.06 -4.20 -18.52
N GLU A 244 -16.95 -3.47 -17.41
CA GLU A 244 -16.62 -3.96 -16.07
C GLU A 244 -15.31 -4.79 -16.02
N ALA A 245 -14.34 -4.43 -16.87
CA ALA A 245 -13.10 -5.17 -17.05
C ALA A 245 -12.27 -5.34 -15.76
N LEU A 246 -12.36 -4.38 -14.83
CA LEU A 246 -11.63 -4.46 -13.57
C LEU A 246 -12.24 -5.51 -12.61
N PHE A 247 -13.57 -5.63 -12.55
CA PHE A 247 -14.25 -6.70 -11.81
C PHE A 247 -13.88 -8.06 -12.38
N TYR A 248 -13.90 -8.20 -13.70
CA TYR A 248 -13.48 -9.43 -14.36
C TYR A 248 -12.03 -9.81 -14.06
N LEU A 249 -11.12 -8.82 -14.04
CA LEU A 249 -9.70 -9.03 -13.70
C LEU A 249 -9.53 -9.59 -12.27
N PHE A 250 -10.26 -9.05 -11.30
CA PHE A 250 -10.22 -9.55 -9.92
C PHE A 250 -10.90 -10.91 -9.76
N ASP A 251 -11.95 -11.17 -10.48
CA ASP A 251 -12.59 -12.50 -10.50
C ASP A 251 -11.63 -13.59 -11.01
N MET A 252 -10.88 -13.29 -12.08
CA MET A 252 -9.83 -14.18 -12.59
C MET A 252 -8.72 -14.43 -11.54
N LEU A 253 -8.35 -13.42 -10.76
CA LEU A 253 -7.43 -13.61 -9.65
C LEU A 253 -8.02 -14.58 -8.62
N LEU A 254 -9.26 -14.40 -8.19
CA LEU A 254 -9.90 -15.26 -7.21
C LEU A 254 -9.98 -16.70 -7.72
N ARG A 255 -10.39 -16.93 -8.97
CA ARG A 255 -10.43 -18.28 -9.59
C ARG A 255 -9.07 -18.98 -9.53
N SER A 256 -7.98 -18.24 -9.71
CA SER A 256 -6.62 -18.80 -9.72
C SER A 256 -5.99 -18.97 -8.33
N HIS A 257 -6.54 -18.31 -7.30
CA HIS A 257 -5.96 -18.26 -5.96
C HIS A 257 -6.86 -18.82 -4.85
N ALA A 258 -8.13 -19.12 -5.13
CA ALA A 258 -9.02 -19.78 -4.19
C ALA A 258 -8.42 -21.11 -3.68
N GLY A 259 -8.66 -21.43 -2.42
CA GLY A 259 -8.09 -22.60 -1.75
C GLY A 259 -6.64 -22.42 -1.27
N ARG A 260 -6.03 -21.26 -1.46
CA ARG A 260 -4.65 -20.99 -1.00
C ARG A 260 -4.62 -20.30 0.36
N PRO A 261 -3.62 -20.56 1.22
CA PRO A 261 -3.47 -19.90 2.51
C PRO A 261 -2.91 -18.47 2.35
N LEU A 262 -3.62 -17.65 1.60
CA LEU A 262 -3.28 -16.27 1.26
C LEU A 262 -4.43 -15.33 1.62
N ILE A 263 -4.09 -14.08 1.84
CA ILE A 263 -5.04 -12.96 1.97
C ILE A 263 -4.89 -12.08 0.74
N LEU A 264 -5.99 -11.83 0.02
CA LEU A 264 -6.02 -10.75 -0.97
C LEU A 264 -6.16 -9.43 -0.22
N ASP A 265 -5.17 -8.58 -0.35
CA ASP A 265 -5.20 -7.21 0.14
C ASP A 265 -5.55 -6.29 -1.03
N PHE A 266 -6.73 -5.67 -0.96
CA PHE A 266 -7.21 -4.79 -2.02
C PHE A 266 -6.45 -3.46 -2.05
N ASN A 267 -5.72 -3.13 -0.97
CA ASN A 267 -4.88 -1.93 -0.88
C ASN A 267 -5.69 -0.66 -1.25
N VAL A 268 -6.86 -0.52 -0.63
CA VAL A 268 -7.87 0.50 -0.97
C VAL A 268 -7.35 1.92 -0.70
N ASP A 269 -7.63 2.86 -1.61
CA ASP A 269 -7.37 4.30 -1.46
C ASP A 269 -8.66 5.12 -1.71
N GLY A 270 -9.53 5.09 -0.75
CA GLY A 270 -10.80 5.82 -0.75
C GLY A 270 -11.97 5.01 -1.28
N ASP A 271 -12.00 4.63 -2.55
CA ASP A 271 -13.13 3.88 -3.12
C ASP A 271 -13.02 2.38 -2.83
N ALA A 272 -13.86 1.90 -1.94
CA ALA A 272 -13.89 0.50 -1.48
C ALA A 272 -14.88 -0.39 -2.26
N ARG A 273 -15.64 0.16 -3.23
CA ARG A 273 -16.73 -0.58 -3.91
C ARG A 273 -16.28 -1.90 -4.50
N LEU A 274 -15.13 -1.91 -5.17
CA LEU A 274 -14.59 -3.14 -5.73
C LEU A 274 -14.33 -4.19 -4.63
N ALA A 275 -13.66 -3.84 -3.55
CA ALA A 275 -13.36 -4.76 -2.46
C ALA A 275 -14.63 -5.27 -1.77
N GLN A 276 -15.59 -4.40 -1.50
CA GLN A 276 -16.86 -4.72 -0.87
C GLN A 276 -17.70 -5.65 -1.77
N ALA A 277 -17.70 -5.41 -3.08
CA ALA A 277 -18.44 -6.24 -4.04
C ALA A 277 -17.98 -7.70 -4.02
N PHE A 278 -16.68 -7.95 -3.83
CA PHE A 278 -16.10 -9.30 -3.66
C PHE A 278 -16.28 -9.88 -2.25
N GLY A 279 -16.98 -9.20 -1.33
CA GLY A 279 -17.15 -9.65 0.05
C GLY A 279 -15.89 -9.46 0.89
N GLY A 280 -15.03 -8.50 0.54
CA GLY A 280 -13.86 -8.13 1.32
C GLY A 280 -14.24 -7.64 2.72
N GLU A 281 -13.54 -8.14 3.72
CA GLU A 281 -13.73 -7.75 5.11
C GLU A 281 -12.96 -6.46 5.40
N ARG A 282 -13.62 -5.53 6.09
CA ARG A 282 -13.00 -4.27 6.48
C ARG A 282 -11.90 -4.54 7.49
N THR A 283 -10.71 -4.03 7.21
CA THR A 283 -9.61 -3.89 8.14
C THR A 283 -9.27 -2.40 8.30
N ALA A 284 -8.50 -2.05 9.30
CA ALA A 284 -8.14 -0.66 9.52
C ALA A 284 -6.67 -0.52 9.91
N TYR A 285 -6.09 0.59 9.51
CA TYR A 285 -4.85 1.13 10.03
C TYR A 285 -5.08 2.59 10.48
N TYR A 286 -4.07 3.24 11.04
CA TYR A 286 -4.24 4.57 11.61
C TYR A 286 -3.37 5.58 10.89
N ARG A 287 -3.95 6.72 10.51
CA ARG A 287 -3.22 7.91 10.12
C ARG A 287 -2.86 8.69 11.37
N LEU A 288 -1.56 8.95 11.53
CA LEU A 288 -1.00 9.80 12.58
C LEU A 288 -0.65 11.15 11.97
N TYR A 289 -1.22 12.22 12.50
CA TYR A 289 -0.94 13.56 11.96
C TYR A 289 -0.89 14.65 13.02
N SER A 290 -0.06 15.66 12.76
CA SER A 290 0.06 16.84 13.62
C SER A 290 -1.23 17.63 13.61
N LYS A 291 -1.69 18.08 14.79
CA LYS A 291 -2.81 19.02 14.91
C LYS A 291 -2.54 20.25 14.07
N LYS A 292 -3.53 20.73 13.35
CA LYS A 292 -3.44 22.03 12.66
C LYS A 292 -3.24 23.09 13.73
N GLN A 293 -2.04 23.68 13.79
CA GLN A 293 -1.87 24.89 14.60
C GLN A 293 -2.76 25.98 14.01
N ALA A 294 -3.64 26.52 14.82
CA ALA A 294 -4.45 27.65 14.41
C ALA A 294 -3.49 28.81 14.09
N TRP A 295 -3.50 29.28 12.85
CA TRP A 295 -2.57 30.29 12.32
C TRP A 295 -2.44 31.56 13.16
N TRP A 296 -3.48 31.91 13.92
CA TRP A 296 -3.47 33.05 14.86
C TRP A 296 -2.61 32.84 16.11
N LYS A 297 -2.25 31.61 16.47
CA LYS A 297 -1.31 31.33 17.58
C LYS A 297 0.15 31.57 17.20
N VAL A 298 0.47 31.57 15.91
CA VAL A 298 1.82 31.82 15.38
C VAL A 298 2.12 33.32 15.34
N LEU A 299 1.12 34.20 15.40
CA LEU A 299 1.28 35.66 15.39
C LEU A 299 1.29 36.28 16.80
N ALA A 300 1.11 35.48 17.84
CA ALA A 300 1.05 35.92 19.24
C ALA A 300 2.26 35.47 20.11
N GLY A 301 3.30 34.94 19.50
CA GLY A 301 4.60 34.58 20.11
C GLY A 301 5.72 35.38 19.37
#